data_42ff9e676eac21c738043c12c7b8b995
#
_entry.id   42ff9e676eac21c738043c12c7b8b995
#
_cell.length_a   1.000
_cell.length_b   1.000
_cell.length_c   1.000
_cell.angle_alpha   90.00
_cell.angle_beta   90.00
_cell.angle_gamma   90.00
#
_symmetry.space_group_name_H-M   'P 1'
#
loop_
_entity.id
_entity.type
_entity.pdbx_description
1 polymer ?
#
loop_
_entity_poly.entity_id
_entity_poly.type
_entity_poly.pdbx_seq_one_letter_code
_entity_poly.pdbx_strand_id
1 'polypeptide(L)' 'MITEYFIEVPNTNIKEPVEGFAYDLLYDMAQEFGHAELVWYALNGKRVIEGSYSDKD' A
#
# COMPACT_ATOMS: atom_id res chain seq x y z
N MET A 1 -1.42 8.02 19.25
CA MET A 1 -0.62 8.18 18.03
C MET A 1 -1.23 7.36 16.91
N ILE A 2 -1.37 7.94 15.74
CA ILE A 2 -2.04 7.29 14.63
C ILE A 2 -0.99 6.92 13.58
N THR A 3 -1.02 5.65 13.19
CA THR A 3 -0.12 5.18 12.15
C THR A 3 -0.75 5.52 10.79
N GLU A 4 0.01 6.18 9.95
CA GLU A 4 -0.43 6.49 8.61
C GLU A 4 -0.07 5.35 7.67
N TYR A 5 -1.06 4.94 6.90
CA TYR A 5 -0.85 3.90 5.90
C TYR A 5 -0.90 4.49 4.52
N PHE A 6 -0.22 3.84 3.60
CA PHE A 6 -0.16 4.28 2.21
C PHE A 6 -0.32 3.07 1.31
N ILE A 7 -0.90 3.29 0.14
CA ILE A 7 -0.89 2.26 -0.88
C ILE A 7 0.09 2.69 -1.94
N GLU A 8 1.09 1.85 -2.18
CA GLU A 8 2.14 2.13 -3.14
C GLU A 8 2.07 1.11 -4.27
N VAL A 9 2.32 1.58 -5.48
CA VAL A 9 2.39 0.71 -6.63
C VAL A 9 3.85 0.63 -7.05
N PRO A 10 4.45 -0.56 -6.97
CA PRO A 10 5.88 -0.71 -7.29
C PRO A 10 6.20 -0.25 -8.70
N ASN A 11 7.39 0.30 -8.85
CA ASN A 11 7.90 0.78 -10.13
C ASN A 11 7.14 1.97 -10.68
N THR A 12 6.41 2.65 -9.81
CA THR A 12 5.71 3.89 -10.15
C THR A 12 5.90 4.87 -9.02
N ASN A 13 5.42 6.08 -9.23
CA ASN A 13 5.44 7.11 -8.18
C ASN A 13 4.13 7.17 -7.41
N ILE A 14 3.27 6.19 -7.60
CA ILE A 14 1.96 6.20 -6.96
C ILE A 14 2.10 5.84 -5.49
N LYS A 15 1.64 6.74 -4.63
CA LYS A 15 1.68 6.56 -3.19
C LYS A 15 0.50 7.33 -2.61
N GLU A 16 -0.55 6.61 -2.25
CA GLU A 16 -1.80 7.21 -1.79
C GLU A 16 -1.97 7.03 -0.29
N PRO A 17 -2.14 8.11 0.45
CA PRO A 17 -2.41 7.97 1.88
C PRO A 17 -3.80 7.39 2.10
N VAL A 18 -3.91 6.48 3.06
CA VAL A 18 -5.19 5.85 3.37
C VAL A 18 -5.34 5.76 4.87
N GLU A 19 -6.57 5.55 5.32
CA GLU A 19 -6.86 5.39 6.73
C GLU A 19 -6.97 3.91 7.06
N GLY A 20 -6.15 3.47 7.99
CA GLY A 20 -6.22 2.10 8.47
C GLY A 20 -5.94 1.07 7.39
N PHE A 21 -6.56 -0.06 7.53
CA PHE A 21 -6.35 -1.18 6.59
C PHE A 21 -7.33 -1.07 5.43
N ALA A 22 -6.98 -0.25 4.46
CA ALA A 22 -7.85 -0.01 3.31
C ALA A 22 -7.67 -1.12 2.27
N TYR A 23 -8.04 -2.34 2.62
CA TYR A 23 -7.83 -3.46 1.72
C TYR A 23 -8.70 -3.39 0.48
N ASP A 24 -9.88 -2.78 0.58
CA ASP A 24 -10.72 -2.61 -0.61
C ASP A 24 -10.00 -1.77 -1.66
N LEU A 25 -9.41 -0.67 -1.21
CA LEU A 25 -8.69 0.19 -2.13
C LEU A 25 -7.41 -0.48 -2.62
N LEU A 26 -6.75 -1.22 -1.74
CA LEU A 26 -5.55 -1.97 -2.12
C LEU A 26 -5.88 -2.95 -3.24
N TYR A 27 -6.99 -3.66 -3.11
CA TYR A 27 -7.40 -4.62 -4.11
C TYR A 27 -7.72 -3.94 -5.44
N ASP A 28 -8.46 -2.81 -5.37
CA ASP A 28 -8.80 -2.07 -6.59
C ASP A 28 -7.56 -1.58 -7.31
N MET A 29 -6.60 -1.04 -6.56
CA MET A 29 -5.39 -0.52 -7.18
C MET A 29 -4.54 -1.65 -7.74
N ALA A 30 -4.54 -2.80 -7.07
CA ALA A 30 -3.81 -3.94 -7.61
C ALA A 30 -4.41 -4.40 -8.92
N GLN A 31 -5.73 -4.37 -9.03
CA GLN A 31 -6.37 -4.75 -10.29
C GLN A 31 -6.06 -3.77 -11.40
N GLU A 32 -5.98 -2.49 -11.05
CA GLU A 32 -5.74 -1.47 -12.07
C GLU A 32 -4.28 -1.46 -12.55
N PHE A 33 -3.35 -1.63 -11.62
CA PHE A 33 -1.94 -1.48 -11.93
C PHE A 33 -1.16 -2.81 -11.93
N GLY A 34 -1.82 -3.91 -11.59
CA GLY A 34 -1.19 -5.22 -11.60
C GLY A 34 -0.63 -5.65 -10.25
N HIS A 35 -0.28 -4.71 -9.40
CA HIS A 35 0.28 -5.02 -8.09
C HIS A 35 0.21 -3.77 -7.21
N ALA A 36 -0.09 -3.95 -5.95
CA ALA A 36 -0.12 -2.83 -5.01
C ALA A 36 0.26 -3.33 -3.62
N GLU A 37 0.78 -2.43 -2.81
CA GLU A 37 1.23 -2.76 -1.47
C GLU A 37 0.68 -1.77 -0.47
N LEU A 38 0.23 -2.27 0.68
CA LEU A 38 -0.18 -1.44 1.80
C LEU A 38 1.00 -1.34 2.75
N VAL A 39 1.50 -0.14 2.96
CA VAL A 39 2.73 0.05 3.72
C VAL A 39 2.53 1.12 4.79
N TRP A 40 3.41 1.10 5.78
CA TRP A 40 3.53 2.17 6.76
C TRP A 40 4.99 2.34 7.10
N TYR A 41 5.29 3.45 7.73
CA TYR A 41 6.68 3.76 8.05
C TYR A 41 6.84 3.85 9.56
N ALA A 42 7.80 3.12 10.09
CA ALA A 42 8.10 3.13 11.52
C ALA A 42 8.79 4.44 11.88
N LEU A 43 8.90 4.68 13.18
CA LEU A 43 9.52 5.91 13.67
C LEU A 43 10.94 6.11 13.16
N ASN A 44 11.65 5.02 12.96
CA ASN A 44 13.02 5.10 12.45
C ASN A 44 13.09 5.21 10.94
N GLY A 45 11.93 5.39 10.28
CA GLY A 45 11.89 5.51 8.84
C GLY A 45 11.84 4.21 8.08
N LYS A 46 11.80 3.10 8.80
CA LYS A 46 11.77 1.80 8.15
C LYS A 46 10.42 1.57 7.48
N ARG A 47 10.46 1.14 6.23
CA ARG A 47 9.26 0.83 5.46
C ARG A 47 8.78 -0.58 5.81
N VAL A 48 7.52 -0.67 6.21
CA VAL A 48 6.94 -1.96 6.59
C VAL A 48 5.77 -2.26 5.66
N ILE A 49 5.79 -3.44 5.04
CA ILE A 49 4.71 -3.86 4.17
C ILE A 49 3.71 -4.63 5.01
N GLU A 50 2.53 -4.05 5.16
CA GLU A 50 1.46 -4.67 5.94
C GLU A 50 0.73 -5.71 5.12
N GLY A 51 0.59 -5.48 3.82
CA GLY A 51 -0.08 -6.41 2.94
C GLY A 51 0.20 -6.07 1.51
N SER A 52 -0.02 -7.02 0.62
CA SER A 52 0.17 -6.76 -0.79
C SER A 52 -0.78 -7.61 -1.59
N TYR A 53 -1.05 -7.15 -2.80
CA TYR A 53 -1.94 -7.84 -3.71
C TYR A 53 -1.36 -7.78 -5.10
N SER A 54 -1.45 -8.90 -5.79
CA SER A 54 -1.04 -8.96 -7.16
C SER A 54 -2.21 -9.51 -7.97
N ASP A 55 -2.61 -8.79 -9.00
CA ASP A 55 -3.68 -9.23 -9.87
C ASP A 55 -3.19 -10.27 -10.86
N LYS A 56 -1.92 -10.39 -10.95
CA LYS A 56 -1.30 -11.29 -11.90
C LYS A 56 -0.83 -12.56 -11.20
N ASP A 57 -1.22 -13.67 -11.69
CA ASP A 57 -0.82 -14.95 -11.11
C ASP A 57 0.58 -15.36 -11.49
#